data_9bf7eacc49edb740c8cdbe8f3f92aeaf
#
_entry.id   9bf7eacc49edb740c8cdbe8f3f92aeaf
#
_cell.length_a   1.000
_cell.length_b   1.000
_cell.length_c   1.000
_cell.angle_alpha   90.00
_cell.angle_beta   90.00
_cell.angle_gamma   90.00
#
_symmetry.space_group_name_H-M   'P 1'
#
loop_
_entity.id
_entity.type
_entity.pdbx_description
1 polymer ?
#
loop_
_entity_poly.entity_id
_entity_poly.type
_entity_poly.pdbx_seq_one_letter_code
_entity_poly.pdbx_strand_id
1 'polypeptide(L)'
;LHEWEQQVLSLGEAGRPLTLGEVLAQQGAELWSQADRAAGQQRLCLQLPIVQPEPRAAAAAAPSRPVYYDFDLFHQAGKRTALDNLRLAELSYTVFDTETTGLAPADGDEMISIGAVRIVNGRLLEHEVFDRLIKPRRAVSPQSQRIHGITPSMLADQPPLEQVLPAFARFAEDTVLIAHNAAFDLRFLELARQRTGLRFEHPVL
;
A
#
# COMPACT_ATOMS: atom_id res chain seq x y z
N LEU A 1 -13.66 35.47 8.28
CA LEU A 1 -14.11 34.10 8.46
C LEU A 1 -15.40 33.82 7.71
N HIS A 2 -16.42 34.67 7.86
CA HIS A 2 -17.71 34.45 7.19
C HIS A 2 -17.63 34.31 5.66
N GLU A 3 -16.73 35.02 4.99
CA GLU A 3 -16.48 34.85 3.55
C GLU A 3 -15.84 33.50 3.22
N TRP A 4 -15.00 32.96 4.10
CA TRP A 4 -14.38 31.64 3.92
C TRP A 4 -15.38 30.49 4.10
N GLU A 5 -16.29 30.62 5.04
CA GLU A 5 -17.34 29.64 5.29
C GLU A 5 -18.29 29.49 4.10
N GLN A 6 -18.48 30.57 3.32
CA GLN A 6 -19.32 30.60 2.12
C GLN A 6 -18.59 30.12 0.84
N GLN A 7 -17.27 29.84 0.95
CA GLN A 7 -16.50 29.39 -0.20
C GLN A 7 -16.96 28.00 -0.65
N VAL A 8 -17.36 27.88 -1.92
CA VAL A 8 -17.81 26.62 -2.50
C VAL A 8 -16.62 25.72 -2.81
N LEU A 9 -16.65 24.49 -2.31
CA LEU A 9 -15.66 23.47 -2.57
C LEU A 9 -16.21 22.48 -3.60
N SER A 10 -15.46 22.23 -4.67
CA SER A 10 -15.77 21.18 -5.63
C SER A 10 -15.01 19.92 -5.21
N LEU A 11 -15.70 18.99 -4.55
CA LEU A 11 -15.17 17.70 -4.13
C LEU A 11 -15.50 16.62 -5.18
N GLY A 12 -14.70 16.58 -6.26
CA GLY A 12 -14.80 15.53 -7.28
C GLY A 12 -15.96 15.70 -8.29
N GLU A 13 -15.99 14.84 -9.30
CA GLU A 13 -16.92 14.93 -10.46
C GLU A 13 -18.37 14.49 -10.17
N ALA A 14 -18.71 13.96 -9.00
CA ALA A 14 -20.03 13.35 -8.73
C ALA A 14 -20.78 13.92 -7.52
N GLY A 15 -20.31 14.98 -6.88
CA GLY A 15 -20.91 15.53 -5.66
C GLY A 15 -21.62 16.88 -5.86
N ARG A 16 -22.70 17.13 -5.10
CA ARG A 16 -23.26 18.46 -4.93
C ARG A 16 -22.18 19.40 -4.39
N PRO A 17 -21.97 20.59 -4.97
CA PRO A 17 -21.03 21.56 -4.42
C PRO A 17 -21.44 21.93 -2.98
N LEU A 18 -20.49 21.81 -2.05
CA LEU A 18 -20.69 22.15 -0.64
C LEU A 18 -19.87 23.40 -0.31
N THR A 19 -20.38 24.21 0.60
CA THR A 19 -19.57 25.29 1.17
C THR A 19 -18.60 24.74 2.22
N LEU A 20 -17.51 25.47 2.50
CA LEU A 20 -16.59 25.11 3.58
C LEU A 20 -17.33 24.97 4.92
N GLY A 21 -18.29 25.87 5.20
CA GLY A 21 -19.12 25.80 6.40
C GLY A 21 -19.94 24.52 6.49
N GLU A 22 -20.56 24.08 5.38
CA GLU A 22 -21.31 22.82 5.36
C GLU A 22 -20.40 21.59 5.60
N VAL A 23 -19.19 21.60 5.03
CA VAL A 23 -18.21 20.51 5.26
C VAL A 23 -17.75 20.49 6.72
N LEU A 24 -17.44 21.64 7.30
CA LEU A 24 -17.04 21.74 8.70
C LEU A 24 -18.16 21.26 9.63
N ALA A 25 -19.42 21.69 9.38
CA ALA A 25 -20.57 21.25 10.18
C ALA A 25 -20.79 19.75 10.09
N GLN A 26 -20.68 19.13 8.91
CA GLN A 26 -20.83 17.69 8.72
C GLN A 26 -19.75 16.90 9.46
N GLN A 27 -18.55 17.45 9.60
CA GLN A 27 -17.44 16.81 10.30
C GLN A 27 -17.40 17.15 11.80
N GLY A 28 -18.33 17.97 12.31
CA GLY A 28 -18.29 18.47 13.69
C GLY A 28 -17.04 19.30 13.96
N ALA A 29 -16.52 19.95 12.92
CA ALA A 29 -15.30 20.74 12.97
C ALA A 29 -15.61 22.24 13.19
N GLU A 30 -14.69 22.93 13.85
CA GLU A 30 -14.78 24.36 14.07
C GLU A 30 -13.57 25.09 13.46
N LEU A 31 -13.83 26.22 12.82
CA LEU A 31 -12.80 27.09 12.22
C LEU A 31 -12.89 28.49 12.83
N TRP A 32 -11.78 29.01 13.35
CA TRP A 32 -11.73 30.40 13.85
C TRP A 32 -10.39 31.05 13.56
N SER A 33 -10.33 32.36 13.64
CA SER A 33 -9.10 33.11 13.57
C SER A 33 -8.72 33.67 14.95
N GLN A 34 -7.44 33.62 15.27
CA GLN A 34 -6.88 34.17 16.48
C GLN A 34 -5.74 35.12 16.15
N ALA A 35 -5.80 36.36 16.72
CA ALA A 35 -4.72 37.31 16.57
C ALA A 35 -3.60 36.99 17.55
N ASP A 36 -2.40 36.80 17.04
CA ASP A 36 -1.18 36.76 17.83
C ASP A 36 -0.62 38.20 17.90
N ARG A 37 -0.98 38.91 18.94
CA ARG A 37 -0.59 40.32 19.13
C ARG A 37 0.92 40.48 19.33
N ALA A 38 1.60 39.47 19.84
CA ALA A 38 3.04 39.51 20.07
C ALA A 38 3.85 39.35 18.78
N ALA A 39 3.35 38.53 17.84
CA ALA A 39 3.98 38.29 16.55
C ALA A 39 3.42 39.17 15.41
N GLY A 40 2.36 39.95 15.66
CA GLY A 40 1.69 40.74 14.62
C GLY A 40 1.04 39.89 13.52
N GLN A 41 0.71 38.62 13.81
CA GLN A 41 0.18 37.66 12.87
C GLN A 41 -1.24 37.23 13.24
N GLN A 42 -2.02 36.82 12.22
CA GLN A 42 -3.27 36.14 12.43
C GLN A 42 -3.06 34.63 12.16
N ARG A 43 -3.52 33.81 13.09
CA ARG A 43 -3.55 32.35 12.95
C ARG A 43 -4.95 31.88 12.59
N LEU A 44 -5.05 31.04 11.61
CA LEU A 44 -6.27 30.29 11.32
C LEU A 44 -6.19 28.97 12.10
N CYS A 45 -7.19 28.71 12.94
CA CYS A 45 -7.26 27.53 13.78
C CYS A 45 -8.42 26.64 13.30
N LEU A 46 -8.12 25.36 13.09
CA LEU A 46 -9.11 24.35 12.75
C LEU A 46 -9.12 23.30 13.86
N GLN A 47 -10.26 23.10 14.48
CA GLN A 47 -10.50 22.01 15.43
C GLN A 47 -11.28 20.91 14.75
N LEU A 48 -10.74 19.69 14.81
CA LEU A 48 -11.40 18.49 14.34
C LEU A 48 -11.78 17.61 15.54
N PRO A 49 -12.95 16.95 15.53
CA PRO A 49 -13.28 15.99 16.57
C PRO A 49 -12.33 14.78 16.44
N ILE A 50 -11.80 14.33 17.56
CA ILE A 50 -11.05 13.06 17.60
C ILE A 50 -12.10 11.95 17.53
N VAL A 51 -12.16 11.26 16.40
CA VAL A 51 -12.89 10.00 16.30
C VAL A 51 -12.08 8.98 17.10
N GLN A 52 -12.53 8.67 18.30
CA GLN A 52 -11.99 7.49 18.99
C GLN A 52 -12.42 6.29 18.16
N PRO A 53 -11.47 5.49 17.64
CA PRO A 53 -11.84 4.25 17.00
C PRO A 53 -12.61 3.44 18.05
N GLU A 54 -13.83 3.00 17.71
CA GLU A 54 -14.53 2.03 18.53
C GLU A 54 -13.55 0.90 18.83
N PRO A 55 -13.45 0.43 20.10
CA PRO A 55 -12.58 -0.68 20.42
C PRO A 55 -13.01 -1.86 19.57
N ARG A 56 -12.29 -2.05 18.46
CA ARG A 56 -12.48 -3.21 17.60
C ARG A 56 -12.23 -4.39 18.53
N ALA A 57 -13.27 -5.19 18.78
CA ALA A 57 -13.14 -6.40 19.56
C ALA A 57 -11.89 -7.10 19.07
N ALA A 58 -10.94 -7.35 19.98
CA ALA A 58 -9.67 -7.92 19.63
C ALA A 58 -9.96 -9.21 18.85
N ALA A 59 -9.84 -9.12 17.54
CA ALA A 59 -9.88 -10.30 16.69
C ALA A 59 -8.78 -11.20 17.25
N ALA A 60 -9.15 -12.43 17.62
CA ALA A 60 -8.18 -13.41 18.10
C ALA A 60 -6.98 -13.33 17.19
N ALA A 61 -5.81 -13.07 17.78
CA ALA A 61 -4.58 -12.82 17.03
C ALA A 61 -4.43 -13.90 15.97
N ALA A 62 -4.63 -13.53 14.71
CA ALA A 62 -4.34 -14.42 13.61
C ALA A 62 -2.89 -14.87 13.77
N PRO A 63 -2.55 -16.14 13.54
CA PRO A 63 -1.17 -16.58 13.63
C PRO A 63 -0.33 -15.66 12.77
N SER A 64 0.64 -14.99 13.38
CA SER A 64 1.53 -14.07 12.67
C SER A 64 2.20 -14.82 11.51
N ARG A 65 2.29 -14.18 10.35
CA ARG A 65 3.15 -14.68 9.26
C ARG A 65 4.54 -14.96 9.85
N PRO A 66 5.22 -16.05 9.44
CA PRO A 66 6.58 -16.29 9.88
C PRO A 66 7.44 -15.07 9.56
N VAL A 67 8.14 -14.55 10.55
CA VAL A 67 9.07 -13.43 10.35
C VAL A 67 10.36 -14.02 9.79
N TYR A 68 10.66 -13.71 8.54
CA TYR A 68 11.90 -14.08 7.89
C TYR A 68 12.91 -12.93 8.06
N TYR A 69 13.95 -13.14 8.81
CA TYR A 69 15.09 -12.22 8.87
C TYR A 69 16.11 -12.66 7.81
N ASP A 70 16.05 -12.07 6.63
CA ASP A 70 17.07 -12.26 5.61
C ASP A 70 17.97 -11.03 5.57
N PHE A 71 19.09 -11.10 6.30
CA PHE A 71 20.09 -10.03 6.34
C PHE A 71 20.86 -9.90 5.02
N ASP A 72 20.80 -10.89 4.14
CA ASP A 72 21.50 -10.86 2.85
C ASP A 72 20.75 -10.00 1.82
N LEU A 73 19.46 -9.65 2.05
CA LEU A 73 18.74 -8.69 1.23
C LEU A 73 19.44 -7.32 1.15
N PHE A 74 20.13 -6.93 2.22
CA PHE A 74 20.90 -5.68 2.28
C PHE A 74 22.25 -5.78 1.54
N HIS A 75 22.67 -6.96 1.10
CA HIS A 75 23.97 -7.21 0.46
C HIS A 75 23.88 -7.47 -1.04
N GLN A 76 22.73 -7.22 -1.69
CA GLN A 76 22.62 -7.31 -3.15
C GLN A 76 23.48 -6.21 -3.80
N ALA A 77 24.70 -6.58 -4.15
CA ALA A 77 25.62 -5.74 -4.88
C ALA A 77 25.20 -5.72 -6.37
N GLY A 78 24.78 -4.58 -6.89
CA GLY A 78 24.57 -4.47 -8.34
C GLY A 78 24.06 -3.13 -8.85
N LYS A 79 23.08 -2.53 -8.24
CA LYS A 79 22.51 -1.23 -8.65
C LYS A 79 22.64 -0.13 -7.58
N ARG A 80 23.39 -0.36 -6.53
CA ARG A 80 23.51 0.55 -5.37
C ARG A 80 24.16 1.90 -5.69
N THR A 81 25.14 1.95 -6.57
CA THR A 81 25.98 3.14 -6.75
C THR A 81 25.25 4.39 -7.25
N ALA A 82 24.15 4.25 -7.97
CA ALA A 82 23.36 5.40 -8.44
C ALA A 82 22.37 5.90 -7.35
N LEU A 83 21.86 5.02 -6.50
CA LEU A 83 20.87 5.34 -5.47
C LEU A 83 21.49 5.76 -4.15
N ASP A 84 22.73 5.35 -3.86
CA ASP A 84 23.43 5.60 -2.58
C ASP A 84 23.61 7.09 -2.26
N ASN A 85 23.57 7.96 -3.28
CA ASN A 85 23.70 9.40 -3.11
C ASN A 85 22.38 10.18 -3.12
N LEU A 86 21.24 9.47 -3.29
CA LEU A 86 19.90 10.09 -3.28
C LEU A 86 19.31 10.07 -1.88
N ARG A 87 18.61 11.14 -1.55
CA ARG A 87 17.81 11.15 -0.33
C ARG A 87 16.57 10.27 -0.51
N LEU A 88 16.09 9.65 0.55
CA LEU A 88 14.88 8.83 0.51
C LEU A 88 13.68 9.57 -0.10
N ALA A 89 13.56 10.87 0.12
CA ALA A 89 12.49 11.69 -0.47
C ALA A 89 12.59 11.88 -1.99
N GLU A 90 13.74 11.59 -2.58
CA GLU A 90 14.00 11.73 -4.03
C GLU A 90 13.78 10.41 -4.78
N LEU A 91 13.61 9.30 -4.04
CA LEU A 91 13.37 7.99 -4.60
C LEU A 91 11.89 7.78 -4.94
N SER A 92 11.66 6.97 -5.94
CA SER A 92 10.34 6.40 -6.22
C SER A 92 10.23 5.00 -5.62
N TYR A 93 9.08 4.70 -5.04
CA TYR A 93 8.86 3.42 -4.37
C TYR A 93 7.64 2.71 -4.93
N THR A 94 7.71 1.39 -4.97
CA THR A 94 6.56 0.50 -5.09
C THR A 94 6.40 -0.22 -3.76
N VAL A 95 5.38 0.16 -3.01
CA VAL A 95 4.98 -0.55 -1.79
C VAL A 95 4.05 -1.67 -2.20
N PHE A 96 4.37 -2.91 -1.85
CA PHE A 96 3.59 -4.06 -2.27
C PHE A 96 3.38 -5.08 -1.14
N ASP A 97 2.36 -5.91 -1.31
CA ASP A 97 2.06 -7.06 -0.47
C ASP A 97 1.50 -8.19 -1.33
N THR A 98 1.67 -9.43 -0.89
CA THR A 98 1.16 -10.61 -1.59
C THR A 98 0.28 -11.45 -0.70
N GLU A 99 -0.80 -12.03 -1.28
CA GLU A 99 -1.56 -13.09 -0.65
C GLU A 99 -1.23 -14.43 -1.29
N THR A 100 -1.29 -15.49 -0.49
CA THR A 100 -0.75 -16.80 -0.89
C THR A 100 -1.67 -17.95 -0.51
N THR A 101 -1.50 -19.11 -1.15
CA THR A 101 -2.25 -20.33 -0.81
C THR A 101 -1.89 -20.87 0.58
N GLY A 102 -0.71 -20.52 1.08
CA GLY A 102 -0.17 -20.93 2.37
C GLY A 102 1.15 -20.23 2.65
N LEU A 103 1.82 -20.57 3.75
CA LEU A 103 3.00 -19.87 4.26
C LEU A 103 4.34 -20.57 3.92
N ALA A 104 4.31 -21.66 3.18
CA ALA A 104 5.46 -22.51 2.90
C ALA A 104 5.78 -22.54 1.38
N PRO A 105 6.42 -21.49 0.85
CA PRO A 105 6.75 -21.42 -0.57
C PRO A 105 7.65 -22.58 -1.03
N ALA A 106 8.54 -23.08 -0.16
CA ALA A 106 9.37 -24.25 -0.45
C ALA A 106 8.56 -25.53 -0.63
N ASP A 107 7.39 -25.64 0.00
CA ASP A 107 6.46 -26.77 -0.10
C ASP A 107 5.44 -26.60 -1.23
N GLY A 108 5.65 -25.59 -2.09
CA GLY A 108 4.88 -25.34 -3.29
C GLY A 108 3.68 -24.41 -3.07
N ASP A 109 3.62 -23.64 -2.00
CA ASP A 109 2.62 -22.58 -1.90
C ASP A 109 2.86 -21.51 -2.95
N GLU A 110 1.76 -20.90 -3.44
CA GLU A 110 1.77 -20.00 -4.59
C GLU A 110 1.12 -18.66 -4.24
N MET A 111 1.55 -17.60 -4.91
CA MET A 111 0.87 -16.30 -4.86
C MET A 111 -0.51 -16.39 -5.51
N ILE A 112 -1.50 -15.75 -4.88
CA ILE A 112 -2.86 -15.62 -5.38
C ILE A 112 -3.33 -14.17 -5.52
N SER A 113 -2.57 -13.23 -4.99
CA SER A 113 -2.80 -11.79 -5.16
C SER A 113 -1.49 -11.02 -5.07
N ILE A 114 -1.41 -9.93 -5.81
CA ILE A 114 -0.40 -8.89 -5.63
C ILE A 114 -1.13 -7.55 -5.58
N GLY A 115 -1.01 -6.86 -4.46
CA GLY A 115 -1.42 -5.47 -4.28
C GLY A 115 -0.21 -4.56 -4.22
N ALA A 116 -0.21 -3.43 -4.94
CA ALA A 116 0.86 -2.45 -4.84
C ALA A 116 0.39 -1.03 -5.10
N VAL A 117 1.09 -0.07 -4.52
CA VAL A 117 0.89 1.37 -4.71
C VAL A 117 2.23 2.05 -4.94
N ARG A 118 2.20 3.21 -5.60
CA ARG A 118 3.40 3.98 -5.89
C ARG A 118 3.53 5.19 -4.97
N ILE A 119 4.76 5.45 -4.54
CA ILE A 119 5.14 6.67 -3.82
C ILE A 119 6.21 7.40 -4.63
N VAL A 120 6.00 8.67 -4.92
CA VAL A 120 6.96 9.53 -5.64
C VAL A 120 7.10 10.85 -4.89
N ASN A 121 8.33 11.29 -4.66
CA ASN A 121 8.63 12.52 -3.91
C ASN A 121 7.92 12.57 -2.54
N GLY A 122 7.87 11.44 -1.85
CA GLY A 122 7.21 11.31 -0.54
C GLY A 122 5.68 11.38 -0.59
N ARG A 123 5.05 11.30 -1.77
CA ARG A 123 3.59 11.32 -1.94
C ARG A 123 3.08 9.99 -2.46
N LEU A 124 2.07 9.46 -1.79
CA LEU A 124 1.30 8.33 -2.27
C LEU A 124 0.48 8.75 -3.49
N LEU A 125 0.62 8.02 -4.60
CA LEU A 125 -0.15 8.24 -5.81
C LEU A 125 -1.38 7.32 -5.81
N GLU A 126 -2.53 7.85 -5.38
CA GLU A 126 -3.77 7.08 -5.16
C GLU A 126 -4.32 6.39 -6.44
N HIS A 127 -3.94 6.89 -7.62
CA HIS A 127 -4.38 6.34 -8.91
C HIS A 127 -3.34 5.40 -9.55
N GLU A 128 -2.12 5.33 -9.01
CA GLU A 128 -1.10 4.38 -9.44
C GLU A 128 -1.12 3.15 -8.52
N VAL A 129 -2.09 2.30 -8.75
CA VAL A 129 -2.35 1.09 -7.99
C VAL A 129 -2.24 -0.13 -8.90
N PHE A 130 -1.57 -1.15 -8.41
CA PHE A 130 -1.59 -2.48 -9.00
C PHE A 130 -2.35 -3.41 -8.05
N ASP A 131 -3.46 -3.98 -8.51
CA ASP A 131 -4.27 -4.91 -7.73
C ASP A 131 -4.73 -6.04 -8.66
N ARG A 132 -4.16 -7.23 -8.47
CA ARG A 132 -4.43 -8.38 -9.34
C ARG A 132 -4.52 -9.66 -8.55
N LEU A 133 -5.60 -10.40 -8.80
CA LEU A 133 -5.74 -11.79 -8.40
C LEU A 133 -5.02 -12.69 -9.39
N ILE A 134 -4.55 -13.84 -8.91
CA ILE A 134 -3.78 -14.82 -9.66
C ILE A 134 -4.39 -16.20 -9.47
N LYS A 135 -4.63 -16.92 -10.56
CA LYS A 135 -5.09 -18.29 -10.49
C LYS A 135 -3.95 -19.23 -10.06
N PRO A 136 -4.04 -19.85 -8.89
CA PRO A 136 -3.04 -20.82 -8.44
C PRO A 136 -3.27 -22.18 -9.11
N ARG A 137 -2.23 -23.03 -9.06
CA ARG A 137 -2.29 -24.45 -9.48
C ARG A 137 -2.68 -25.37 -8.34
N ARG A 138 -2.66 -24.88 -7.11
CA ARG A 138 -3.05 -25.62 -5.90
C ARG A 138 -4.19 -24.93 -5.16
N ALA A 139 -4.85 -25.70 -4.32
CA ALA A 139 -5.94 -25.17 -3.50
C ALA A 139 -5.41 -24.19 -2.44
N VAL A 140 -6.20 -23.15 -2.18
CA VAL A 140 -5.97 -22.24 -1.05
C VAL A 140 -6.25 -22.97 0.26
N SER A 141 -5.35 -22.87 1.23
CA SER A 141 -5.59 -23.48 2.52
C SER A 141 -6.75 -22.81 3.26
N PRO A 142 -7.57 -23.56 4.02
CA PRO A 142 -8.64 -22.95 4.80
C PRO A 142 -8.16 -21.89 5.80
N GLN A 143 -6.91 -22.03 6.27
CA GLN A 143 -6.28 -21.07 7.17
C GLN A 143 -5.98 -19.77 6.42
N SER A 144 -5.35 -19.82 5.28
CA SER A 144 -5.04 -18.65 4.44
C SER A 144 -6.32 -17.94 4.01
N GLN A 145 -7.33 -18.69 3.55
CA GLN A 145 -8.61 -18.12 3.17
C GLN A 145 -9.31 -17.36 4.32
N ARG A 146 -9.18 -17.79 5.57
CA ARG A 146 -9.72 -17.06 6.72
C ARG A 146 -8.97 -15.76 7.00
N ILE A 147 -7.70 -15.66 6.60
CA ILE A 147 -6.87 -14.48 6.82
C ILE A 147 -7.19 -13.41 5.77
N HIS A 148 -7.06 -13.75 4.49
CA HIS A 148 -7.18 -12.78 3.39
C HIS A 148 -8.57 -12.74 2.74
N GLY A 149 -9.45 -13.70 3.02
CA GLY A 149 -10.83 -13.71 2.51
C GLY A 149 -10.98 -14.11 1.04
N ILE A 150 -9.90 -14.37 0.31
CA ILE A 150 -9.95 -14.73 -1.10
C ILE A 150 -10.41 -16.18 -1.25
N THR A 151 -11.54 -16.36 -1.93
CA THR A 151 -12.16 -17.66 -2.12
C THR A 151 -11.70 -18.33 -3.42
N PRO A 152 -11.78 -19.67 -3.53
CA PRO A 152 -11.49 -20.37 -4.78
C PRO A 152 -12.32 -19.88 -5.97
N SER A 153 -13.57 -19.49 -5.74
CA SER A 153 -14.44 -18.93 -6.80
C SER A 153 -13.94 -17.59 -7.35
N MET A 154 -13.33 -16.75 -6.51
CA MET A 154 -12.72 -15.49 -6.97
C MET A 154 -11.50 -15.73 -7.85
N LEU A 155 -10.84 -16.86 -7.71
CA LEU A 155 -9.60 -17.20 -8.42
C LEU A 155 -9.84 -18.03 -9.69
N ALA A 156 -11.03 -18.60 -9.88
CA ALA A 156 -11.32 -19.58 -10.92
C ALA A 156 -11.01 -19.08 -12.34
N ASP A 157 -11.40 -17.81 -12.61
CA ASP A 157 -11.28 -17.20 -13.93
C ASP A 157 -10.15 -16.15 -14.00
N GLN A 158 -9.27 -16.11 -12.98
CA GLN A 158 -8.17 -15.18 -12.95
C GLN A 158 -6.99 -15.61 -13.85
N PRO A 159 -6.18 -14.67 -14.32
CA PRO A 159 -5.00 -14.99 -15.10
C PRO A 159 -3.97 -15.76 -14.26
N PRO A 160 -3.19 -16.63 -14.90
CA PRO A 160 -2.10 -17.33 -14.22
C PRO A 160 -0.93 -16.38 -13.90
N LEU A 161 -0.06 -16.80 -12.99
CA LEU A 161 1.11 -16.06 -12.55
C LEU A 161 1.97 -15.53 -13.70
N GLU A 162 2.13 -16.33 -14.75
CA GLU A 162 2.94 -16.03 -15.93
C GLU A 162 2.44 -14.81 -16.73
N GLN A 163 1.18 -14.44 -16.56
CA GLN A 163 0.58 -13.25 -17.18
C GLN A 163 0.62 -12.04 -16.23
N VAL A 164 0.44 -12.25 -14.93
CA VAL A 164 0.36 -11.17 -13.94
C VAL A 164 1.74 -10.63 -13.61
N LEU A 165 2.72 -11.51 -13.40
CA LEU A 165 4.04 -11.11 -12.92
C LEU A 165 4.80 -10.18 -13.87
N PRO A 166 4.75 -10.35 -15.22
CA PRO A 166 5.34 -9.38 -16.14
C PRO A 166 4.70 -7.98 -16.07
N ALA A 167 3.40 -7.91 -15.76
CA ALA A 167 2.72 -6.63 -15.56
C ALA A 167 3.16 -5.96 -14.25
N PHE A 168 3.32 -6.74 -13.18
CA PHE A 168 3.87 -6.23 -11.91
C PHE A 168 5.32 -5.77 -12.08
N ALA A 169 6.16 -6.50 -12.80
CA ALA A 169 7.54 -6.10 -13.08
C ALA A 169 7.62 -4.75 -13.80
N ARG A 170 6.75 -4.50 -14.79
CA ARG A 170 6.65 -3.19 -15.45
C ARG A 170 6.14 -2.10 -14.52
N PHE A 171 5.16 -2.42 -13.66
CA PHE A 171 4.68 -1.47 -12.66
C PHE A 171 5.77 -1.08 -11.66
N ALA A 172 6.62 -2.00 -11.26
CA ALA A 172 7.70 -1.77 -10.31
C ALA A 172 8.99 -1.22 -10.95
N GLU A 173 9.04 -1.08 -12.28
CA GLU A 173 10.24 -0.63 -13.00
C GLU A 173 10.75 0.71 -12.46
N ASP A 174 12.07 0.81 -12.29
CA ASP A 174 12.78 2.00 -11.79
C ASP A 174 12.36 2.49 -10.38
N THR A 175 11.84 1.60 -9.56
CA THR A 175 11.46 1.91 -8.18
C THR A 175 12.22 1.06 -7.16
N VAL A 176 12.27 1.55 -5.93
CA VAL A 176 12.67 0.75 -4.75
C VAL A 176 11.45 -0.01 -4.25
N LEU A 177 11.58 -1.32 -4.05
CA LEU A 177 10.51 -2.13 -3.49
C LEU A 177 10.44 -1.96 -1.97
N ILE A 178 9.22 -1.82 -1.46
CA ILE A 178 8.94 -1.81 -0.03
C ILE A 178 7.87 -2.87 0.27
N ALA A 179 8.11 -3.73 1.24
CA ALA A 179 7.11 -4.65 1.74
C ALA A 179 7.26 -4.85 3.26
N HIS A 180 6.14 -5.12 3.93
CA HIS A 180 6.20 -5.55 5.32
C HIS A 180 6.66 -7.00 5.37
N ASN A 181 7.81 -7.26 6.05
CA ASN A 181 8.47 -8.57 6.03
C ASN A 181 8.83 -9.02 4.60
N ALA A 182 9.52 -8.12 3.87
CA ALA A 182 9.84 -8.24 2.46
C ALA A 182 10.47 -9.60 2.07
N ALA A 183 11.23 -10.23 2.96
CA ALA A 183 11.82 -11.53 2.71
C ALA A 183 10.78 -12.62 2.40
N PHE A 184 9.58 -12.53 2.97
CA PHE A 184 8.49 -13.45 2.67
C PHE A 184 8.00 -13.28 1.23
N ASP A 185 7.65 -12.06 0.84
CA ASP A 185 7.11 -11.76 -0.49
C ASP A 185 8.16 -12.00 -1.59
N LEU A 186 9.39 -11.58 -1.34
CA LEU A 186 10.52 -11.80 -2.26
C LEU A 186 10.81 -13.28 -2.48
N ARG A 187 10.62 -14.12 -1.46
CA ARG A 187 10.79 -15.57 -1.61
C ARG A 187 9.80 -16.15 -2.63
N PHE A 188 8.57 -15.70 -2.62
CA PHE A 188 7.58 -16.09 -3.64
C PHE A 188 7.94 -15.55 -5.03
N LEU A 189 8.42 -14.31 -5.14
CA LEU A 189 8.90 -13.73 -6.39
C LEU A 189 10.10 -14.50 -6.96
N GLU A 190 11.05 -14.89 -6.10
CA GLU A 190 12.22 -15.67 -6.54
C GLU A 190 11.83 -17.07 -7.02
N LEU A 191 10.92 -17.76 -6.32
CA LEU A 191 10.42 -19.06 -6.78
C LEU A 191 9.60 -18.94 -8.08
N ALA A 192 8.86 -17.84 -8.26
CA ALA A 192 8.15 -17.55 -9.49
C ALA A 192 9.08 -17.37 -10.70
N ARG A 193 10.35 -17.01 -10.48
CA ARG A 193 11.38 -16.92 -11.53
C ARG A 193 11.54 -18.22 -12.31
N GLN A 194 11.43 -19.38 -11.66
CA GLN A 194 11.54 -20.68 -12.32
C GLN A 194 10.48 -20.87 -13.42
N ARG A 195 9.33 -20.23 -13.24
CA ARG A 195 8.18 -20.32 -14.16
C ARG A 195 8.14 -19.18 -15.17
N THR A 196 8.58 -18.00 -14.78
CA THR A 196 8.42 -16.77 -15.59
C THR A 196 9.70 -16.28 -16.23
N GLY A 197 10.87 -16.74 -15.75
CA GLY A 197 12.17 -16.23 -16.14
C GLY A 197 12.48 -14.83 -15.60
N LEU A 198 11.53 -14.16 -14.93
CA LEU A 198 11.68 -12.80 -14.42
C LEU A 198 12.55 -12.79 -13.17
N ARG A 199 13.40 -11.76 -13.07
CA ARG A 199 14.20 -11.44 -11.88
C ARG A 199 13.78 -10.07 -11.36
N PHE A 200 13.59 -9.98 -10.08
CA PHE A 200 13.37 -8.72 -9.38
C PHE A 200 14.68 -8.27 -8.74
N GLU A 201 15.46 -7.51 -9.50
CA GLU A 201 16.79 -6.97 -9.06
C GLU A 201 16.63 -5.55 -8.49
N HIS A 202 15.50 -5.26 -7.88
CA HIS A 202 15.21 -3.97 -7.28
C HIS A 202 15.90 -3.85 -5.92
N PRO A 203 16.35 -2.65 -5.53
CA PRO A 203 16.64 -2.37 -4.12
C PRO A 203 15.37 -2.60 -3.30
N VAL A 204 15.53 -3.11 -2.08
CA VAL A 204 14.41 -3.45 -1.17
C VAL A 204 14.63 -2.79 0.17
N LEU A 205 13.57 -2.24 0.75
CA LEU A 205 13.52 -1.66 2.09
C LEU A 205 12.44 -2.36 2.93
#